data_163e6b0f011ed2c23569d375b275da5b
#
_entry.id   163e6b0f011ed2c23569d375b275da5b
#
_cell.length_a   1.000
_cell.length_b   1.000
_cell.length_c   1.000
_cell.angle_alpha   90.00
_cell.angle_beta   90.00
_cell.angle_gamma   90.00
#
_symmetry.space_group_name_H-M   'P 1'
#
loop_
_entity.id
_entity.type
_entity.pdbx_description
1 polymer ?
#
loop_
_entity_poly.entity_id
_entity_poly.type
_entity_poly.pdbx_seq_one_letter_code
_entity_poly.pdbx_strand_id
1 'polypeptide(L)'
;MDESRSLVAKQLIEAVPEIDKAVNNLKVIVVGAGDDYDNVKTMADSVNQKLGRDVIVLTGARTDINKLIAPCKLFVGVSRAALEAMAADKPVIIAGNEGYIGLFDESKLAVGIDTNFCCRGCEMSNSELIKRDVLKFFNLDENKQKELGEYGRELIKKEYSVTRMADDSIKVYDWALQKNKEILISGYYGFKNSGDDALLQAIINDLKQYKESPNIVVLSANPAETMEYYKVK
;
A
#
# COMPACT_ATOMS: atom_id res chain seq x y z
N MET A 1 -1.47 -7.99 -13.69
CA MET A 1 -0.05 -7.59 -13.59
C MET A 1 0.32 -6.89 -14.88
N ASP A 2 0.67 -5.62 -14.84
CA ASP A 2 1.42 -4.99 -15.92
C ASP A 2 2.92 -5.23 -15.68
N GLU A 3 3.77 -4.84 -16.62
CA GLU A 3 5.22 -5.10 -16.58
C GLU A 3 5.87 -4.51 -15.31
N SER A 4 5.43 -3.36 -14.84
CA SER A 4 5.98 -2.73 -13.62
C SER A 4 5.57 -3.48 -12.35
N ARG A 5 4.32 -3.93 -12.25
CA ARG A 5 3.79 -4.64 -11.08
C ARG A 5 4.24 -6.10 -11.01
N SER A 6 4.69 -6.69 -12.11
CA SER A 6 5.26 -8.04 -12.15
C SER A 6 6.74 -8.09 -11.75
N LEU A 7 7.42 -6.94 -11.67
CA LEU A 7 8.86 -6.84 -11.42
C LEU A 7 9.31 -7.71 -10.23
N VAL A 8 8.69 -7.53 -9.08
CA VAL A 8 9.07 -8.28 -7.85
C VAL A 8 8.80 -9.77 -7.98
N ALA A 9 7.71 -10.17 -8.66
CA ALA A 9 7.44 -11.58 -8.92
C ALA A 9 8.55 -12.19 -9.81
N LYS A 10 8.98 -11.51 -10.86
CA LYS A 10 10.10 -11.94 -11.70
C LYS A 10 11.40 -12.06 -10.92
N GLN A 11 11.74 -11.04 -10.12
CA GLN A 11 12.94 -11.04 -9.27
C GLN A 11 12.92 -12.17 -8.24
N LEU A 12 11.77 -12.46 -7.62
CA LEU A 12 11.62 -13.59 -6.73
C LEU A 12 11.80 -14.92 -7.47
N ILE A 13 11.18 -15.08 -8.65
CA ILE A 13 11.33 -16.27 -9.50
C ILE A 13 12.80 -16.52 -9.86
N GLU A 14 13.54 -15.47 -10.22
CA GLU A 14 14.99 -15.54 -10.48
C GLU A 14 15.77 -16.04 -9.26
N ALA A 15 15.36 -15.64 -8.06
CA ALA A 15 16.03 -16.02 -6.82
C ALA A 15 15.69 -17.45 -6.34
N VAL A 16 14.57 -18.01 -6.80
CA VAL A 16 14.07 -19.33 -6.33
C VAL A 16 15.12 -20.45 -6.41
N PRO A 17 15.92 -20.62 -7.47
CA PRO A 17 16.89 -21.71 -7.54
C PRO A 17 17.93 -21.69 -6.41
N GLU A 18 18.34 -20.50 -5.96
CA GLU A 18 19.28 -20.36 -4.86
C GLU A 18 18.60 -20.50 -3.50
N ILE A 19 17.39 -19.99 -3.36
CA ILE A 19 16.58 -20.14 -2.15
C ILE A 19 16.24 -21.62 -1.92
N ASP A 20 15.89 -22.35 -2.98
CA ASP A 20 15.51 -23.76 -2.92
C ASP A 20 16.63 -24.70 -2.43
N LYS A 21 17.90 -24.33 -2.65
CA LYS A 21 19.06 -25.05 -2.12
C LYS A 21 19.15 -24.99 -0.59
N ALA A 22 18.63 -23.91 0.01
CA ALA A 22 18.74 -23.63 1.44
C ALA A 22 17.44 -23.89 2.21
N VAL A 23 16.29 -23.82 1.55
CA VAL A 23 14.97 -23.93 2.18
C VAL A 23 14.29 -25.22 1.73
N ASN A 24 14.20 -26.18 2.64
CA ASN A 24 13.57 -27.47 2.36
C ASN A 24 12.08 -27.32 2.04
N ASN A 25 11.62 -28.06 1.02
CA ASN A 25 10.21 -28.08 0.60
C ASN A 25 9.66 -26.70 0.24
N LEU A 26 10.47 -25.84 -0.35
CA LEU A 26 10.06 -24.51 -0.78
C LEU A 26 8.85 -24.60 -1.73
N LYS A 27 7.86 -23.74 -1.49
CA LYS A 27 6.74 -23.43 -2.39
C LYS A 27 6.57 -21.94 -2.46
N VAL A 28 6.51 -21.44 -3.66
CA VAL A 28 6.27 -20.01 -3.96
C VAL A 28 4.94 -19.89 -4.70
N ILE A 29 4.03 -19.11 -4.13
CA ILE A 29 2.73 -18.86 -4.74
C ILE A 29 2.72 -17.42 -5.26
N VAL A 30 2.57 -17.26 -6.58
CA VAL A 30 2.44 -15.97 -7.23
C VAL A 30 0.98 -15.73 -7.57
N VAL A 31 0.42 -14.66 -6.99
CA VAL A 31 -1.00 -14.32 -7.15
C VAL A 31 -1.16 -13.08 -8.00
N GLY A 32 -1.97 -13.15 -9.02
CA GLY A 32 -2.31 -12.04 -9.90
C GLY A 32 -2.50 -12.46 -11.34
N ALA A 33 -3.12 -11.57 -12.12
CA ALA A 33 -3.33 -11.70 -13.57
C ALA A 33 -3.11 -10.33 -14.23
N GLY A 34 -3.06 -10.30 -15.54
CA GLY A 34 -2.89 -9.11 -16.38
C GLY A 34 -1.94 -9.37 -17.53
N ASP A 35 -1.56 -8.32 -18.25
CA ASP A 35 -0.90 -8.42 -19.55
C ASP A 35 0.48 -9.11 -19.51
N ASP A 36 1.17 -9.03 -18.38
CA ASP A 36 2.49 -9.66 -18.20
C ASP A 36 2.43 -11.08 -17.58
N TYR A 37 1.23 -11.62 -17.40
CA TYR A 37 1.04 -12.93 -16.76
C TYR A 37 1.75 -14.06 -17.50
N ASP A 38 1.66 -14.10 -18.83
CA ASP A 38 2.27 -15.18 -19.63
C ASP A 38 3.80 -15.14 -19.58
N ASN A 39 4.40 -13.96 -19.53
CA ASN A 39 5.85 -13.82 -19.32
C ASN A 39 6.28 -14.36 -17.96
N VAL A 40 5.58 -13.97 -16.89
CA VAL A 40 5.84 -14.47 -15.54
C VAL A 40 5.66 -15.98 -15.47
N LYS A 41 4.62 -16.52 -16.13
CA LYS A 41 4.37 -17.95 -16.20
C LYS A 41 5.49 -18.69 -16.91
N THR A 42 5.94 -18.20 -18.06
CA THR A 42 7.05 -18.78 -18.81
C THR A 42 8.34 -18.86 -17.98
N MET A 43 8.65 -17.79 -17.22
CA MET A 43 9.79 -17.78 -16.31
C MET A 43 9.64 -18.84 -15.21
N ALA A 44 8.46 -18.92 -14.57
CA ALA A 44 8.19 -19.89 -13.51
C ALA A 44 8.29 -21.34 -14.01
N ASP A 45 7.70 -21.62 -15.17
CA ASP A 45 7.74 -22.94 -15.80
C ASP A 45 9.19 -23.37 -16.13
N SER A 46 10.02 -22.42 -16.63
CA SER A 46 11.45 -22.66 -16.89
C SER A 46 12.22 -23.00 -15.61
N VAL A 47 11.95 -22.28 -14.51
CA VAL A 47 12.59 -22.57 -13.21
C VAL A 47 12.13 -23.91 -12.67
N ASN A 48 10.83 -24.21 -12.68
CA ASN A 48 10.27 -25.48 -12.26
C ASN A 48 10.86 -26.66 -13.05
N GLN A 49 11.01 -26.52 -14.36
CA GLN A 49 11.63 -27.52 -15.21
C GLN A 49 13.09 -27.78 -14.81
N LYS A 50 13.87 -26.74 -14.55
CA LYS A 50 15.28 -26.84 -14.10
C LYS A 50 15.40 -27.54 -12.73
N LEU A 51 14.43 -27.31 -11.83
CA LEU A 51 14.40 -27.90 -10.50
C LEU A 51 13.77 -29.30 -10.47
N GLY A 52 13.18 -29.75 -11.58
CA GLY A 52 12.53 -31.06 -11.70
C GLY A 52 11.26 -31.21 -10.88
N ARG A 53 10.68 -30.11 -10.38
CA ARG A 53 9.45 -30.10 -9.57
C ARG A 53 8.75 -28.75 -9.61
N ASP A 54 7.46 -28.72 -9.31
CA ASP A 54 6.64 -27.51 -9.25
C ASP A 54 6.90 -26.74 -7.95
N VAL A 55 7.94 -25.92 -7.90
CA VAL A 55 8.26 -25.04 -6.78
C VAL A 55 7.42 -23.77 -6.82
N ILE A 56 7.22 -23.22 -8.01
CA ILE A 56 6.51 -21.98 -8.25
C ILE A 56 5.14 -22.26 -8.85
N VAL A 57 4.09 -21.72 -8.25
CA VAL A 57 2.71 -21.88 -8.68
C VAL A 57 2.10 -20.52 -8.91
N LEU A 58 1.62 -20.25 -10.12
CA LEU A 58 0.83 -19.07 -10.46
C LEU A 58 -0.66 -19.42 -10.35
N THR A 59 -1.40 -18.59 -9.61
CA THR A 59 -2.83 -18.84 -9.37
C THR A 59 -3.75 -18.05 -10.30
N GLY A 60 -3.22 -17.07 -11.04
CA GLY A 60 -4.05 -16.08 -11.72
C GLY A 60 -4.72 -15.11 -10.73
N ALA A 61 -5.76 -14.42 -11.17
CA ALA A 61 -6.55 -13.54 -10.32
C ALA A 61 -7.33 -14.34 -9.27
N ARG A 62 -7.30 -13.87 -8.01
CA ARG A 62 -7.98 -14.49 -6.88
C ARG A 62 -8.74 -13.46 -6.07
N THR A 63 -9.88 -13.84 -5.54
CA THR A 63 -10.69 -13.04 -4.59
C THR A 63 -10.59 -13.53 -3.16
N ASP A 64 -10.08 -14.74 -2.96
CA ASP A 64 -9.91 -15.41 -1.65
C ASP A 64 -8.45 -15.37 -1.18
N ILE A 65 -7.81 -14.19 -1.28
CA ILE A 65 -6.39 -13.98 -0.94
C ILE A 65 -6.08 -14.40 0.51
N ASN A 66 -7.02 -14.16 1.44
CA ASN A 66 -6.89 -14.55 2.83
C ASN A 66 -6.63 -16.06 3.01
N LYS A 67 -7.23 -16.92 2.16
CA LYS A 67 -6.98 -18.37 2.21
C LYS A 67 -5.60 -18.76 1.70
N LEU A 68 -5.02 -17.94 0.82
CA LEU A 68 -3.66 -18.15 0.31
C LEU A 68 -2.61 -17.62 1.29
N ILE A 69 -2.90 -16.50 1.98
CA ILE A 69 -2.01 -15.91 2.99
C ILE A 69 -1.97 -16.79 4.25
N ALA A 70 -3.08 -17.38 4.67
CA ALA A 70 -3.18 -18.13 5.92
C ALA A 70 -2.07 -19.22 6.09
N PRO A 71 -1.77 -20.07 5.10
CA PRO A 71 -0.71 -21.08 5.21
C PRO A 71 0.70 -20.54 4.94
N CYS A 72 0.87 -19.31 4.46
CA CYS A 72 2.18 -18.77 4.15
C CYS A 72 3.03 -18.56 5.40
N LYS A 73 4.33 -18.84 5.31
CA LYS A 73 5.32 -18.49 6.34
C LYS A 73 5.86 -17.08 6.17
N LEU A 74 5.97 -16.61 4.93
CA LEU A 74 6.52 -15.31 4.58
C LEU A 74 5.75 -14.74 3.40
N PHE A 75 5.48 -13.44 3.42
CA PHE A 75 4.85 -12.70 2.33
C PHE A 75 5.85 -11.72 1.69
N VAL A 76 5.77 -11.55 0.38
CA VAL A 76 6.57 -10.55 -0.36
C VAL A 76 5.63 -9.66 -1.14
N GLY A 77 5.68 -8.36 -0.92
CA GLY A 77 4.84 -7.39 -1.61
C GLY A 77 4.86 -6.01 -0.96
N VAL A 78 3.96 -5.12 -1.38
CA VAL A 78 3.93 -3.72 -0.96
C VAL A 78 2.52 -3.25 -0.61
N SER A 79 2.45 -2.09 0.02
CA SER A 79 1.22 -1.32 0.23
C SER A 79 0.13 -2.18 0.89
N ARG A 80 -1.11 -2.09 0.41
CA ARG A 80 -2.25 -2.80 0.97
C ARG A 80 -2.02 -4.30 1.13
N ALA A 81 -1.40 -4.95 0.13
CA ALA A 81 -1.15 -6.39 0.20
C ALA A 81 -0.19 -6.77 1.34
N ALA A 82 0.82 -5.95 1.61
CA ALA A 82 1.71 -6.13 2.76
C ALA A 82 0.96 -5.91 4.08
N LEU A 83 0.11 -4.87 4.17
CA LEU A 83 -0.71 -4.62 5.37
C LEU A 83 -1.71 -5.75 5.64
N GLU A 84 -2.33 -6.30 4.60
CA GLU A 84 -3.23 -7.48 4.72
C GLU A 84 -2.48 -8.72 5.21
N ALA A 85 -1.24 -8.93 4.76
CA ALA A 85 -0.41 -10.04 5.24
C ALA A 85 0.00 -9.84 6.72
N MET A 86 0.39 -8.62 7.11
CA MET A 86 0.66 -8.28 8.51
C MET A 86 -0.60 -8.49 9.38
N ALA A 87 -1.78 -8.06 8.92
CA ALA A 87 -3.05 -8.30 9.62
C ALA A 87 -3.32 -9.80 9.85
N ALA A 88 -2.86 -10.66 8.92
CA ALA A 88 -2.94 -12.11 9.01
C ALA A 88 -1.77 -12.75 9.79
N ASP A 89 -1.01 -11.96 10.55
CA ASP A 89 0.10 -12.44 11.40
C ASP A 89 1.27 -13.03 10.58
N LYS A 90 1.53 -12.47 9.39
CA LYS A 90 2.61 -12.96 8.53
C LYS A 90 3.78 -11.99 8.53
N PRO A 91 5.01 -12.50 8.71
CA PRO A 91 6.21 -11.76 8.38
C PRO A 91 6.19 -11.30 6.93
N VAL A 92 6.66 -10.09 6.67
CA VAL A 92 6.62 -9.53 5.32
C VAL A 92 8.00 -9.03 4.87
N ILE A 93 8.32 -9.25 3.61
CA ILE A 93 9.36 -8.52 2.89
C ILE A 93 8.65 -7.46 2.05
N ILE A 94 8.93 -6.19 2.34
CA ILE A 94 8.33 -5.08 1.62
C ILE A 94 9.21 -4.77 0.41
N ALA A 95 8.72 -5.13 -0.77
CA ALA A 95 9.39 -5.01 -2.05
C ALA A 95 8.38 -4.67 -3.14
N GLY A 96 8.66 -3.66 -3.94
CA GLY A 96 7.80 -3.17 -5.01
C GLY A 96 8.56 -2.63 -6.20
N ASN A 97 7.82 -2.20 -7.20
CA ASN A 97 8.38 -1.56 -8.39
C ASN A 97 8.92 -0.14 -8.12
N GLU A 98 8.57 0.46 -6.98
CA GLU A 98 9.06 1.79 -6.59
C GLU A 98 10.22 1.72 -5.59
N GLY A 99 10.60 0.52 -5.12
CA GLY A 99 11.74 0.34 -4.22
C GLY A 99 11.67 -0.90 -3.34
N TYR A 100 12.54 -0.92 -2.33
CA TYR A 100 12.77 -2.04 -1.44
C TYR A 100 13.03 -1.58 0.01
N ILE A 101 12.25 -2.10 0.96
CA ILE A 101 12.48 -1.92 2.40
C ILE A 101 13.05 -3.21 3.00
N GLY A 102 12.66 -4.37 2.45
CA GLY A 102 13.13 -5.69 2.86
C GLY A 102 12.33 -6.32 3.98
N LEU A 103 12.93 -7.28 4.70
CA LEU A 103 12.28 -7.97 5.81
C LEU A 103 11.92 -6.96 6.90
N PHE A 104 10.60 -6.80 7.11
CA PHE A 104 10.04 -5.73 7.94
C PHE A 104 10.11 -6.07 9.43
N ASP A 105 10.61 -5.12 10.19
CA ASP A 105 10.69 -5.13 11.65
C ASP A 105 10.53 -3.70 12.19
N GLU A 106 10.62 -3.53 13.51
CA GLU A 106 10.47 -2.23 14.18
C GLU A 106 11.44 -1.16 13.66
N SER A 107 12.67 -1.52 13.31
CA SER A 107 13.69 -0.59 12.80
C SER A 107 13.30 0.07 11.48
N LYS A 108 12.37 -0.54 10.74
CA LYS A 108 11.88 -0.09 9.44
C LYS A 108 10.51 0.59 9.49
N LEU A 109 9.95 0.76 10.67
CA LEU A 109 8.62 1.35 10.85
C LEU A 109 8.54 2.76 10.24
N ALA A 110 9.52 3.61 10.54
CA ALA A 110 9.51 4.99 10.05
C ALA A 110 9.47 5.06 8.52
N VAL A 111 10.36 4.36 7.84
CA VAL A 111 10.39 4.32 6.37
C VAL A 111 9.14 3.64 5.79
N GLY A 112 8.59 2.64 6.47
CA GLY A 112 7.33 2.00 6.09
C GLY A 112 6.17 3.01 6.07
N ILE A 113 6.01 3.77 7.14
CA ILE A 113 4.96 4.80 7.27
C ILE A 113 5.17 5.93 6.25
N ASP A 114 6.37 6.50 6.18
CA ASP A 114 6.69 7.64 5.30
C ASP A 114 6.44 7.32 3.83
N THR A 115 6.65 6.08 3.42
CA THR A 115 6.42 5.62 2.05
C THR A 115 5.03 5.01 1.84
N ASN A 116 4.17 4.96 2.86
CA ASN A 116 2.90 4.23 2.86
C ASN A 116 3.10 2.75 2.43
N PHE A 117 4.18 2.15 2.88
CA PHE A 117 4.61 0.77 2.54
C PHE A 117 4.76 0.51 1.03
N CYS A 118 4.95 1.57 0.22
CA CYS A 118 5.17 1.48 -1.23
C CYS A 118 6.65 1.53 -1.63
N CYS A 119 7.55 1.77 -0.69
CA CYS A 119 9.01 1.88 -0.88
C CYS A 119 9.45 3.05 -1.77
N ARG A 120 8.60 4.05 -2.02
CA ARG A 120 8.94 5.18 -2.90
C ARG A 120 10.14 5.94 -2.36
N GLY A 121 11.17 6.10 -3.23
CA GLY A 121 12.42 6.77 -2.86
C GLY A 121 13.42 5.89 -2.10
N CYS A 122 13.12 4.63 -1.85
CA CYS A 122 14.05 3.64 -1.31
C CYS A 122 14.96 3.06 -2.41
N GLU A 123 15.94 2.24 -2.00
CA GLU A 123 16.75 1.44 -2.93
C GLU A 123 15.86 0.59 -3.83
N MET A 124 16.22 0.43 -5.11
CA MET A 124 15.44 -0.38 -6.04
C MET A 124 15.52 -1.87 -5.69
N SER A 125 14.38 -2.56 -5.81
CA SER A 125 14.33 -4.01 -5.60
C SER A 125 15.13 -4.76 -6.66
N ASN A 126 15.73 -5.88 -6.28
CA ASN A 126 16.37 -6.83 -7.17
C ASN A 126 16.33 -8.25 -6.57
N SER A 127 16.67 -9.26 -7.38
CA SER A 127 16.62 -10.66 -6.98
C SER A 127 17.58 -10.99 -5.83
N GLU A 128 18.75 -10.34 -5.76
CA GLU A 128 19.74 -10.55 -4.70
C GLU A 128 19.25 -10.04 -3.34
N LEU A 129 18.62 -8.86 -3.29
CA LEU A 129 18.04 -8.32 -2.06
C LEU A 129 16.90 -9.21 -1.55
N ILE A 130 16.02 -9.65 -2.47
CA ILE A 130 14.92 -10.56 -2.12
C ILE A 130 15.46 -11.89 -1.60
N LYS A 131 16.41 -12.50 -2.30
CA LYS A 131 17.08 -13.72 -1.88
C LYS A 131 17.69 -13.59 -0.49
N ARG A 132 18.46 -12.52 -0.27
CA ARG A 132 19.10 -12.23 1.02
C ARG A 132 18.11 -12.24 2.17
N ASP A 133 17.00 -11.51 2.00
CA ASP A 133 16.05 -11.35 3.09
C ASP A 133 15.13 -12.57 3.27
N VAL A 134 14.83 -13.33 2.21
CA VAL A 134 14.17 -14.64 2.32
C VAL A 134 15.05 -15.61 3.09
N LEU A 135 16.33 -15.73 2.74
CA LEU A 135 17.27 -16.60 3.45
C LEU A 135 17.50 -16.15 4.89
N LYS A 136 17.59 -14.82 5.12
CA LYS A 136 17.66 -14.26 6.47
C LYS A 136 16.46 -14.71 7.31
N PHE A 137 15.26 -14.61 6.78
CA PHE A 137 14.03 -15.04 7.48
C PHE A 137 14.04 -16.53 7.82
N PHE A 138 14.35 -17.41 6.86
CA PHE A 138 14.35 -18.84 7.10
C PHE A 138 15.49 -19.33 8.00
N ASN A 139 16.54 -18.52 8.18
CA ASN A 139 17.63 -18.77 9.15
C ASN A 139 17.31 -18.27 10.57
N LEU A 140 16.23 -17.52 10.78
CA LEU A 140 15.74 -17.17 12.11
C LEU A 140 15.13 -18.42 12.79
N ASP A 141 15.25 -18.48 14.11
CA ASP A 141 14.49 -19.45 14.89
C ASP A 141 12.97 -19.16 14.81
N GLU A 142 12.16 -20.18 15.11
CA GLU A 142 10.70 -20.08 14.99
C GLU A 142 10.09 -18.98 15.87
N ASN A 143 10.69 -18.68 17.03
CA ASN A 143 10.21 -17.63 17.93
C ASN A 143 10.39 -16.26 17.27
N LYS A 144 11.56 -16.00 16.69
CA LYS A 144 11.82 -14.74 15.98
C LYS A 144 10.98 -14.58 14.72
N GLN A 145 10.76 -15.66 13.97
CA GLN A 145 9.83 -15.64 12.84
C GLN A 145 8.41 -15.24 13.30
N LYS A 146 7.96 -15.79 14.42
CA LYS A 146 6.66 -15.48 15.01
C LYS A 146 6.59 -14.04 15.52
N GLU A 147 7.61 -13.56 16.23
CA GLU A 147 7.70 -12.19 16.71
C GLU A 147 7.55 -11.17 15.57
N LEU A 148 8.12 -11.41 14.39
CA LEU A 148 7.96 -10.54 13.22
C LEU A 148 6.51 -10.48 12.73
N GLY A 149 5.79 -11.60 12.72
CA GLY A 149 4.37 -11.64 12.38
C GLY A 149 3.52 -10.89 13.41
N GLU A 150 3.71 -11.20 14.70
CA GLU A 150 3.01 -10.57 15.82
C GLU A 150 3.23 -9.05 15.82
N TYR A 151 4.46 -8.59 15.60
CA TYR A 151 4.77 -7.16 15.48
C TYR A 151 3.96 -6.50 14.37
N GLY A 152 3.96 -7.09 13.17
CA GLY A 152 3.18 -6.58 12.04
C GLY A 152 1.69 -6.51 12.36
N ARG A 153 1.14 -7.56 12.97
CA ARG A 153 -0.28 -7.62 13.34
C ARG A 153 -0.67 -6.57 14.39
N GLU A 154 0.13 -6.40 15.43
CA GLU A 154 -0.14 -5.38 16.44
C GLU A 154 -0.04 -3.97 15.87
N LEU A 155 0.91 -3.71 14.95
CA LEU A 155 0.96 -2.45 14.20
C LEU A 155 -0.34 -2.20 13.43
N ILE A 156 -0.84 -3.20 12.69
CA ILE A 156 -2.09 -3.05 11.93
C ILE A 156 -3.28 -2.78 12.85
N LYS A 157 -3.43 -3.51 13.95
CA LYS A 157 -4.51 -3.27 14.91
C LYS A 157 -4.48 -1.87 15.48
N LYS A 158 -3.28 -1.39 15.82
CA LYS A 158 -3.10 -0.08 16.46
C LYS A 158 -3.28 1.06 15.46
N GLU A 159 -2.68 0.96 14.26
CA GLU A 159 -2.52 2.12 13.37
C GLU A 159 -3.42 2.08 12.12
N TYR A 160 -3.86 0.89 11.70
CA TYR A 160 -4.55 0.69 10.42
C TYR A 160 -5.90 -0.05 10.56
N SER A 161 -6.42 -0.21 11.79
CA SER A 161 -7.70 -0.86 11.99
C SER A 161 -8.88 0.02 11.55
N VAL A 162 -9.96 -0.62 11.11
CA VAL A 162 -11.23 0.05 10.76
C VAL A 162 -11.78 0.81 11.96
N THR A 163 -11.65 0.26 13.17
CA THR A 163 -12.08 0.90 14.42
C THR A 163 -11.36 2.23 14.64
N ARG A 164 -10.01 2.22 14.54
CA ARG A 164 -9.24 3.46 14.68
C ARG A 164 -9.63 4.49 13.61
N MET A 165 -9.76 4.07 12.37
CA MET A 165 -10.17 4.96 11.28
C MET A 165 -11.54 5.59 11.54
N ALA A 166 -12.49 4.81 12.07
CA ALA A 166 -13.81 5.31 12.46
C ALA A 166 -13.71 6.31 13.62
N ASP A 167 -12.95 5.99 14.67
CA ASP A 167 -12.75 6.88 15.83
C ASP A 167 -12.07 8.20 15.42
N ASP A 168 -11.06 8.16 14.57
CA ASP A 168 -10.40 9.36 14.07
C ASP A 168 -11.32 10.18 13.16
N SER A 169 -12.16 9.53 12.35
CA SER A 169 -13.18 10.20 11.55
C SER A 169 -14.23 10.91 12.43
N ILE A 170 -14.69 10.25 13.49
CA ILE A 170 -15.63 10.84 14.48
C ILE A 170 -15.00 12.08 15.12
N LYS A 171 -13.75 12.01 15.56
CA LYS A 171 -13.04 13.18 16.14
C LYS A 171 -12.98 14.36 15.17
N VAL A 172 -12.73 14.10 13.87
CA VAL A 172 -12.73 15.14 12.85
C VAL A 172 -14.12 15.73 12.66
N TYR A 173 -15.17 14.89 12.64
CA TYR A 173 -16.56 15.35 12.54
C TYR A 173 -16.96 16.18 13.77
N ASP A 174 -16.63 15.73 14.97
CA ASP A 174 -16.89 16.47 16.19
C ASP A 174 -16.17 17.82 16.21
N TRP A 175 -14.90 17.84 15.78
CA TRP A 175 -14.14 19.07 15.64
C TRP A 175 -14.77 20.02 14.62
N ALA A 176 -15.21 19.52 13.47
CA ALA A 176 -15.87 20.32 12.45
C ALA A 176 -17.22 20.89 12.91
N LEU A 177 -17.99 20.10 13.68
CA LEU A 177 -19.27 20.53 14.26
C LEU A 177 -19.11 21.56 15.40
N GLN A 178 -18.04 21.48 16.16
CA GLN A 178 -17.73 22.42 17.26
C GLN A 178 -17.17 23.75 16.77
N LYS A 179 -16.44 23.76 15.66
CA LYS A 179 -15.96 25.00 15.02
C LYS A 179 -17.06 25.60 14.14
N ASN A 180 -17.80 26.53 14.74
CA ASN A 180 -18.67 27.49 14.09
C ASN A 180 -18.81 27.34 12.57
N LYS A 181 -19.80 26.56 12.12
CA LYS A 181 -20.42 26.67 10.78
C LYS A 181 -19.43 27.09 9.66
N GLU A 182 -18.25 26.47 9.63
CA GLU A 182 -17.35 26.62 8.49
C GLU A 182 -17.71 25.56 7.44
N ILE A 183 -17.91 25.99 6.21
CA ILE A 183 -18.12 25.09 5.07
C ILE A 183 -16.85 25.07 4.26
N LEU A 184 -16.23 23.87 4.17
CA LEU A 184 -15.07 23.65 3.32
C LEU A 184 -15.54 23.25 1.91
N ILE A 185 -15.13 24.03 0.91
CA ILE A 185 -15.38 23.74 -0.51
C ILE A 185 -14.07 23.25 -1.13
N SER A 186 -14.08 22.05 -1.70
CA SER A 186 -12.93 21.45 -2.39
C SER A 186 -13.31 21.19 -3.85
N GLY A 187 -12.43 21.59 -4.78
CA GLY A 187 -12.61 21.41 -6.22
C GLY A 187 -11.37 21.91 -6.98
N TYR A 188 -11.48 21.98 -8.29
CA TYR A 188 -10.39 22.45 -9.15
C TYR A 188 -10.40 23.97 -9.27
N TYR A 189 -10.16 24.67 -8.14
CA TYR A 189 -10.24 26.13 -8.04
C TYR A 189 -8.86 26.79 -8.05
N GLY A 190 -8.80 28.04 -8.55
CA GLY A 190 -7.56 28.82 -8.65
C GLY A 190 -6.70 28.51 -9.88
N PHE A 191 -7.21 27.73 -10.83
CA PHE A 191 -6.55 27.39 -12.10
C PHE A 191 -7.05 28.21 -13.29
N LYS A 192 -7.84 29.25 -13.05
CA LYS A 192 -8.46 30.12 -14.09
C LYS A 192 -9.33 29.32 -15.07
N ASN A 193 -10.06 28.33 -14.57
CA ASN A 193 -11.04 27.57 -15.32
C ASN A 193 -12.42 28.23 -15.13
N SER A 194 -12.93 28.86 -16.16
CA SER A 194 -14.19 29.63 -16.11
C SER A 194 -15.40 28.76 -15.69
N GLY A 195 -15.41 27.47 -15.99
CA GLY A 195 -16.49 26.56 -15.58
C GLY A 195 -16.49 26.31 -14.07
N ASP A 196 -15.34 26.01 -13.51
CA ASP A 196 -15.18 25.77 -12.07
C ASP A 196 -15.35 27.07 -11.28
N ASP A 197 -14.88 28.19 -11.83
CA ASP A 197 -15.04 29.55 -11.24
C ASP A 197 -16.53 29.94 -11.18
N ALA A 198 -17.29 29.70 -12.24
CA ALA A 198 -18.74 29.95 -12.26
C ALA A 198 -19.49 29.06 -11.26
N LEU A 199 -19.13 27.79 -11.15
CA LEU A 199 -19.71 26.85 -10.17
C LEU A 199 -19.39 27.29 -8.75
N LEU A 200 -18.15 27.64 -8.45
CA LEU A 200 -17.74 28.15 -7.15
C LEU A 200 -18.52 29.40 -6.76
N GLN A 201 -18.66 30.37 -7.69
CA GLN A 201 -19.43 31.58 -7.46
C GLN A 201 -20.89 31.28 -7.14
N ALA A 202 -21.51 30.33 -7.87
CA ALA A 202 -22.91 29.96 -7.62
C ALA A 202 -23.07 29.33 -6.23
N ILE A 203 -22.22 28.37 -5.86
CA ILE A 203 -22.23 27.72 -4.54
C ILE A 203 -22.06 28.76 -3.42
N ILE A 204 -21.10 29.65 -3.53
CA ILE A 204 -20.85 30.70 -2.53
C ILE A 204 -22.06 31.64 -2.40
N ASN A 205 -22.65 32.03 -3.52
CA ASN A 205 -23.82 32.91 -3.52
C ASN A 205 -25.02 32.24 -2.83
N ASP A 206 -25.25 30.96 -3.11
CA ASP A 206 -26.35 30.19 -2.46
C ASP A 206 -26.10 30.04 -0.96
N LEU A 207 -24.88 29.71 -0.54
CA LEU A 207 -24.52 29.58 0.87
C LEU A 207 -24.65 30.90 1.64
N LYS A 208 -24.32 32.04 1.01
CA LYS A 208 -24.47 33.36 1.63
C LYS A 208 -25.92 33.82 1.81
N GLN A 209 -26.91 33.15 1.20
CA GLN A 209 -28.34 33.47 1.38
C GLN A 209 -28.91 32.90 2.68
N TYR A 210 -28.24 31.96 3.35
CA TYR A 210 -28.70 31.45 4.63
C TYR A 210 -28.63 32.53 5.72
N LYS A 211 -29.65 32.56 6.62
CA LYS A 211 -29.78 33.54 7.70
C LYS A 211 -28.56 33.66 8.60
N GLU A 212 -27.82 32.58 8.75
CA GLU A 212 -26.57 32.50 9.46
C GLU A 212 -25.49 32.18 8.42
N SER A 213 -24.98 33.20 7.75
CA SER A 213 -23.94 33.02 6.73
C SER A 213 -22.77 32.22 7.27
N PRO A 214 -22.51 31.03 6.75
CA PRO A 214 -21.41 30.22 7.21
C PRO A 214 -20.07 30.85 6.85
N ASN A 215 -19.04 30.59 7.64
CA ASN A 215 -17.67 30.83 7.19
C ASN A 215 -17.35 29.87 6.06
N ILE A 216 -17.03 30.38 4.89
CA ILE A 216 -16.70 29.58 3.71
C ILE A 216 -15.19 29.54 3.56
N VAL A 217 -14.63 28.34 3.55
CA VAL A 217 -13.21 28.06 3.30
C VAL A 217 -13.10 27.34 1.96
N VAL A 218 -12.27 27.83 1.04
CA VAL A 218 -12.08 27.24 -0.28
C VAL A 218 -10.66 26.72 -0.42
N LEU A 219 -10.50 25.45 -0.77
CA LEU A 219 -9.21 24.93 -1.20
C LEU A 219 -8.93 25.36 -2.63
N SER A 220 -7.87 26.13 -2.81
CA SER A 220 -7.52 26.72 -4.11
C SER A 220 -6.02 26.62 -4.38
N ALA A 221 -5.65 26.45 -5.64
CA ALA A 221 -4.26 26.54 -6.11
C ALA A 221 -3.71 27.97 -6.04
N ASN A 222 -4.61 29.00 -6.05
CA ASN A 222 -4.25 30.39 -5.86
C ASN A 222 -5.09 31.01 -4.73
N PRO A 223 -4.78 30.74 -3.45
CA PRO A 223 -5.60 31.16 -2.32
C PRO A 223 -5.79 32.69 -2.22
N ALA A 224 -4.74 33.46 -2.49
CA ALA A 224 -4.80 34.93 -2.37
C ALA A 224 -5.81 35.56 -3.34
N GLU A 225 -5.78 35.13 -4.60
CA GLU A 225 -6.73 35.58 -5.63
C GLU A 225 -8.17 35.15 -5.33
N THR A 226 -8.31 33.87 -4.88
CA THR A 226 -9.62 33.30 -4.50
C THR A 226 -10.22 34.03 -3.31
N MET A 227 -9.45 34.32 -2.27
CA MET A 227 -9.90 35.09 -1.10
C MET A 227 -10.35 36.49 -1.49
N GLU A 228 -9.57 37.15 -2.31
CA GLU A 228 -9.87 38.54 -2.75
C GLU A 228 -11.13 38.61 -3.61
N TYR A 229 -11.26 37.70 -4.58
CA TYR A 229 -12.35 37.69 -5.55
C TYR A 229 -13.69 37.24 -4.93
N TYR A 230 -13.71 36.13 -4.20
CA TYR A 230 -14.94 35.53 -3.67
C TYR A 230 -15.29 35.99 -2.25
N LYS A 231 -14.41 36.69 -1.56
CA LYS A 231 -14.56 37.13 -0.16
C LYS A 231 -14.81 35.93 0.77
N VAL A 232 -13.99 34.92 0.64
CA VAL A 232 -13.94 33.67 1.44
C VAL A 232 -12.59 33.52 2.11
N LYS A 233 -12.45 32.48 2.97
CA LYS A 233 -11.17 32.14 3.59
C LYS A 233 -10.44 31.04 2.81
#